data_08a351f5a2a7e8cf315c1976e6d4876f
#
_entry.id   08a351f5a2a7e8cf315c1976e6d4876f
#
_cell.length_a   1.000
_cell.length_b   1.000
_cell.length_c   1.000
_cell.angle_alpha   90.00
_cell.angle_beta   90.00
_cell.angle_gamma   90.00
#
_symmetry.space_group_name_H-M   'P 1'
#
loop_
_entity.id
_entity.type
_entity.pdbx_description
1 polymer ?
#
loop_
_entity_poly.entity_id
_entity_poly.type
_entity_poly.pdbx_seq_one_letter_code
_entity_poly.pdbx_strand_id
1 'polypeptide(L)'
;MSDARTIHLDQPSRSRIVPTSWILGLLTGSLLIVIAMMGWADLGMDFLKASNAKYLLALMLLAAIRYILRYQSSGWQRVARDFCEYVGLFLFISLLGATATYPAAAATSGFADAALARIDAMLGFDWVRWYMLVVDNPWLQIAGSLAYANIYMSPVLLLGGLALSGERARAQLFLVSFWLAALITMLLFLAMPAVGPLAYVWQGPIPYMPTSALYQAELLPLLRDNMLGAVDLGALQGLVCAPSFHTAAAVIYIAMAWQCRYLRWPLLVINGAMLLSTPVEGTHYLVDMIGGAMVGLFALCTAGAIQYSLPKIRASRQWRETRIWQNLTSSSSAAVPPAVQSRDG
;
A
#
# COMPACT_ATOMS: atom_id res chain seq x y z
N MET A 1 50.54 -7.62 -15.35
CA MET A 1 49.98 -7.61 -14.01
C MET A 1 48.87 -6.57 -13.99
N SER A 2 47.65 -7.01 -14.20
CA SER A 2 46.47 -6.15 -14.26
C SER A 2 45.52 -6.61 -13.17
N ASP A 3 45.41 -5.78 -12.13
CA ASP A 3 44.54 -5.98 -10.98
C ASP A 3 43.08 -5.71 -11.42
N ALA A 4 42.38 -6.74 -11.76
CA ALA A 4 40.93 -6.70 -11.98
C ALA A 4 40.23 -6.60 -10.60
N ARG A 5 39.99 -5.37 -10.12
CA ARG A 5 39.10 -5.12 -8.98
C ARG A 5 37.68 -5.55 -9.39
N THR A 6 37.32 -6.74 -8.98
CA THR A 6 35.95 -7.23 -9.01
C THR A 6 35.11 -6.32 -8.09
N ILE A 7 34.31 -5.45 -8.70
CA ILE A 7 33.29 -4.67 -7.98
C ILE A 7 32.28 -5.70 -7.49
N HIS A 8 32.39 -6.13 -6.23
CA HIS A 8 31.35 -6.82 -5.52
C HIS A 8 30.15 -5.87 -5.41
N LEU A 9 29.21 -6.00 -6.34
CA LEU A 9 27.86 -5.45 -6.14
C LEU A 9 27.29 -6.11 -4.89
N ASP A 10 27.19 -5.32 -3.84
CA ASP A 10 26.65 -5.71 -2.54
C ASP A 10 25.32 -6.42 -2.74
N GLN A 11 25.29 -7.76 -2.61
CA GLN A 11 24.05 -8.51 -2.60
C GLN A 11 23.22 -7.99 -1.40
N PRO A 12 21.97 -7.60 -1.58
CA PRO A 12 21.14 -7.14 -0.46
C PRO A 12 21.10 -8.25 0.59
N SER A 13 21.76 -8.01 1.71
CA SER A 13 21.95 -9.02 2.74
C SER A 13 20.61 -9.56 3.19
N ARG A 14 20.51 -10.91 3.33
CA ARG A 14 19.31 -11.61 3.85
C ARG A 14 18.79 -11.02 5.18
N SER A 15 19.62 -10.24 5.87
CA SER A 15 19.31 -9.55 7.13
C SER A 15 18.24 -8.46 7.03
N ARG A 16 17.99 -7.89 5.82
CA ARG A 16 16.98 -6.83 5.62
C ARG A 16 15.57 -7.35 5.30
N ILE A 17 15.36 -8.66 5.28
CA ILE A 17 14.04 -9.23 5.02
C ILE A 17 13.18 -9.14 6.29
N VAL A 18 12.00 -8.50 6.18
CA VAL A 18 11.01 -8.46 7.26
C VAL A 18 10.46 -9.88 7.49
N PRO A 19 10.36 -10.37 8.74
CA PRO A 19 9.69 -11.64 8.98
C PRO A 19 8.27 -11.65 8.43
N THR A 20 7.90 -12.67 7.67
CA THR A 20 6.54 -12.79 7.09
C THR A 20 5.48 -12.76 8.19
N SER A 21 5.77 -13.31 9.38
CA SER A 21 4.87 -13.26 10.54
C SER A 21 4.54 -11.83 11.00
N TRP A 22 5.45 -10.90 10.85
CA TRP A 22 5.17 -9.49 11.19
C TRP A 22 4.23 -8.84 10.18
N ILE A 23 4.44 -9.11 8.89
CA ILE A 23 3.54 -8.63 7.84
C ILE A 23 2.15 -9.23 8.04
N LEU A 24 2.06 -10.54 8.29
CA LEU A 24 0.78 -11.21 8.56
C LEU A 24 0.11 -10.67 9.83
N GLY A 25 0.87 -10.45 10.92
CA GLY A 25 0.34 -9.87 12.15
C GLY A 25 -0.23 -8.47 11.94
N LEU A 26 0.48 -7.63 11.18
CA LEU A 26 0.04 -6.28 10.82
C LEU A 26 -1.25 -6.32 9.97
N LEU A 27 -1.32 -7.20 8.98
CA LEU A 27 -2.50 -7.35 8.12
C LEU A 27 -3.69 -7.94 8.89
N THR A 28 -3.46 -8.90 9.78
CA THR A 28 -4.50 -9.45 10.66
C THR A 28 -5.04 -8.38 11.60
N GLY A 29 -4.16 -7.58 12.22
CA GLY A 29 -4.58 -6.46 13.06
C GLY A 29 -5.41 -5.44 12.28
N SER A 30 -4.98 -5.08 11.06
CA SER A 30 -5.74 -4.19 10.18
C SER A 30 -7.11 -4.77 9.81
N LEU A 31 -7.18 -6.06 9.49
CA LEU A 31 -8.44 -6.74 9.18
C LEU A 31 -9.41 -6.69 10.37
N LEU A 32 -8.94 -6.98 11.58
CA LEU A 32 -9.77 -6.91 12.79
C LEU A 32 -10.31 -5.51 13.05
N ILE A 33 -9.48 -4.49 12.81
CA ILE A 33 -9.91 -3.09 12.93
C ILE A 33 -11.00 -2.78 11.90
N VAL A 34 -10.82 -3.17 10.62
CA VAL A 34 -11.81 -2.94 9.56
C VAL A 34 -13.12 -3.66 9.87
N ILE A 35 -13.07 -4.92 10.33
CA ILE A 35 -14.28 -5.67 10.75
C ILE A 35 -15.00 -4.94 11.89
N ALA A 36 -14.27 -4.46 12.89
CA ALA A 36 -14.87 -3.70 14.01
C ALA A 36 -15.50 -2.38 13.54
N MET A 37 -14.82 -1.66 12.63
CA MET A 37 -15.35 -0.43 12.04
C MET A 37 -16.59 -0.69 11.16
N MET A 38 -16.61 -1.76 10.37
CA MET A 38 -17.79 -2.15 9.59
C MET A 38 -18.98 -2.48 10.50
N GLY A 39 -18.75 -3.25 11.57
CA GLY A 39 -19.79 -3.53 12.58
C GLY A 39 -20.32 -2.26 13.26
N TRP A 40 -19.44 -1.30 13.56
CA TRP A 40 -19.83 -0.01 14.11
C TRP A 40 -20.68 0.82 13.13
N ALA A 41 -20.37 0.77 11.83
CA ALA A 41 -21.07 1.51 10.77
C ALA A 41 -22.29 0.74 10.19
N ASP A 42 -22.70 -0.36 10.79
CA ASP A 42 -23.82 -1.21 10.32
C ASP A 42 -23.63 -1.71 8.87
N LEU A 43 -22.37 -1.92 8.44
CA LEU A 43 -22.02 -2.36 7.11
C LEU A 43 -21.76 -3.87 7.08
N GLY A 44 -22.58 -4.60 6.32
CA GLY A 44 -22.39 -6.01 6.06
C GLY A 44 -21.58 -6.30 4.79
N MET A 45 -21.26 -7.59 4.58
CA MET A 45 -20.68 -8.10 3.33
C MET A 45 -21.26 -9.49 3.05
N ASP A 46 -21.86 -9.68 1.89
CA ASP A 46 -22.30 -11.00 1.43
C ASP A 46 -21.16 -11.72 0.70
N PHE A 47 -20.49 -12.62 1.38
CA PHE A 47 -19.36 -13.39 0.83
C PHE A 47 -19.76 -14.39 -0.26
N LEU A 48 -21.03 -14.76 -0.36
CA LEU A 48 -21.54 -15.69 -1.37
C LEU A 48 -21.96 -14.99 -2.67
N LYS A 49 -22.11 -13.68 -2.64
CA LYS A 49 -22.37 -12.89 -3.85
C LYS A 49 -21.23 -13.08 -4.85
N ALA A 50 -21.53 -13.40 -6.11
CA ALA A 50 -20.54 -13.73 -7.14
C ALA A 50 -19.47 -12.63 -7.31
N SER A 51 -19.86 -11.35 -7.14
CA SER A 51 -18.94 -10.20 -7.18
C SER A 51 -17.91 -10.21 -6.05
N ASN A 52 -18.24 -10.70 -4.86
CA ASN A 52 -17.35 -10.85 -3.71
C ASN A 52 -16.55 -12.16 -3.78
N ALA A 53 -17.23 -13.26 -4.12
CA ALA A 53 -16.66 -14.59 -4.17
C ALA A 53 -15.45 -14.70 -5.12
N LYS A 54 -15.46 -14.00 -6.25
CA LYS A 54 -14.32 -13.99 -7.20
C LYS A 54 -13.01 -13.49 -6.59
N TYR A 55 -13.05 -12.47 -5.72
CA TYR A 55 -11.84 -11.94 -5.07
C TYR A 55 -11.34 -12.87 -3.97
N LEU A 56 -12.26 -13.49 -3.20
CA LEU A 56 -11.91 -14.49 -2.20
C LEU A 56 -11.30 -15.72 -2.86
N LEU A 57 -11.87 -16.17 -3.98
CA LEU A 57 -11.33 -17.28 -4.76
C LEU A 57 -9.94 -16.96 -5.31
N ALA A 58 -9.72 -15.74 -5.83
CA ALA A 58 -8.41 -15.30 -6.30
C ALA A 58 -7.37 -15.32 -5.17
N LEU A 59 -7.71 -14.80 -3.99
CA LEU A 59 -6.83 -14.85 -2.82
C LEU A 59 -6.53 -16.28 -2.37
N MET A 60 -7.55 -17.15 -2.32
CA MET A 60 -7.38 -18.57 -1.99
C MET A 60 -6.50 -19.30 -3.01
N LEU A 61 -6.69 -19.03 -4.31
CA LEU A 61 -5.88 -19.62 -5.38
C LEU A 61 -4.40 -19.20 -5.27
N LEU A 62 -4.14 -17.90 -5.08
CA LEU A 62 -2.78 -17.39 -4.88
C LEU A 62 -2.12 -18.00 -3.65
N ALA A 63 -2.86 -18.10 -2.54
CA ALA A 63 -2.38 -18.73 -1.31
C ALA A 63 -2.12 -20.24 -1.49
N ALA A 64 -2.99 -20.95 -2.21
CA ALA A 64 -2.83 -22.38 -2.51
C ALA A 64 -1.58 -22.63 -3.38
N ILE A 65 -1.39 -21.88 -4.47
CA ILE A 65 -0.19 -21.98 -5.31
C ILE A 65 1.07 -21.69 -4.48
N ARG A 66 1.04 -20.61 -3.68
CA ARG A 66 2.14 -20.26 -2.79
C ARG A 66 2.45 -21.39 -1.79
N TYR A 67 1.42 -22.04 -1.24
CA TYR A 67 1.57 -23.17 -0.30
C TYR A 67 2.12 -24.42 -0.98
N ILE A 68 1.61 -24.80 -2.15
CA ILE A 68 2.08 -25.96 -2.93
C ILE A 68 3.56 -25.79 -3.27
N LEU A 69 3.96 -24.58 -3.68
CA LEU A 69 5.32 -24.27 -4.10
C LEU A 69 6.26 -23.85 -2.94
N ARG A 70 5.86 -24.00 -1.67
CA ARG A 70 6.57 -23.43 -0.51
C ARG A 70 8.02 -23.89 -0.36
N TYR A 71 8.35 -25.07 -0.82
CA TYR A 71 9.70 -25.66 -0.73
C TYR A 71 10.56 -25.40 -1.98
N GLN A 72 9.99 -24.81 -3.03
CA GLN A 72 10.70 -24.55 -4.27
C GLN A 72 11.65 -23.35 -4.10
N SER A 73 12.93 -23.57 -4.37
CA SER A 73 13.98 -22.54 -4.18
C SER A 73 14.64 -22.07 -5.48
N SER A 74 14.35 -22.72 -6.62
CA SER A 74 14.98 -22.44 -7.90
C SER A 74 13.98 -22.48 -9.07
N GLY A 75 14.41 -21.98 -10.22
CA GLY A 75 13.64 -22.02 -11.46
C GLY A 75 12.32 -21.24 -11.44
N TRP A 76 11.44 -21.57 -12.37
CA TRP A 76 10.13 -20.95 -12.53
C TRP A 76 9.20 -21.16 -11.34
N GLN A 77 9.33 -22.28 -10.67
CA GLN A 77 8.52 -22.58 -9.48
C GLN A 77 8.80 -21.61 -8.34
N ARG A 78 10.06 -21.21 -8.14
CA ARG A 78 10.41 -20.13 -7.19
C ARG A 78 9.77 -18.80 -7.61
N VAL A 79 9.87 -18.45 -8.90
CA VAL A 79 9.28 -17.19 -9.41
C VAL A 79 7.77 -17.19 -9.22
N ALA A 80 7.09 -18.28 -9.57
CA ALA A 80 5.64 -18.42 -9.40
C ALA A 80 5.25 -18.32 -7.92
N ARG A 81 5.98 -18.99 -7.02
CA ARG A 81 5.78 -18.91 -5.58
C ARG A 81 5.88 -17.46 -5.06
N ASP A 82 6.97 -16.77 -5.44
CA ASP A 82 7.25 -15.41 -4.97
C ASP A 82 6.24 -14.40 -5.56
N PHE A 83 5.88 -14.57 -6.83
CA PHE A 83 4.85 -13.78 -7.49
C PHE A 83 3.49 -13.94 -6.82
N CYS A 84 3.05 -15.17 -6.57
CA CYS A 84 1.77 -15.43 -5.90
C CYS A 84 1.76 -14.88 -4.47
N GLU A 85 2.88 -14.95 -3.74
CA GLU A 85 3.00 -14.34 -2.41
C GLU A 85 2.84 -12.81 -2.51
N TYR A 86 3.56 -12.15 -3.42
CA TYR A 86 3.58 -10.70 -3.49
C TYR A 86 2.24 -10.13 -4.02
N VAL A 87 1.71 -10.72 -5.09
CA VAL A 87 0.43 -10.28 -5.65
C VAL A 87 -0.73 -10.61 -4.71
N GLY A 88 -0.69 -11.75 -4.03
CA GLY A 88 -1.70 -12.11 -3.02
C GLY A 88 -1.73 -11.13 -1.85
N LEU A 89 -0.56 -10.76 -1.31
CA LEU A 89 -0.45 -9.74 -0.25
C LEU A 89 -0.89 -8.36 -0.76
N PHE A 90 -0.48 -7.97 -1.96
CA PHE A 90 -0.91 -6.70 -2.58
C PHE A 90 -2.43 -6.64 -2.77
N LEU A 91 -3.03 -7.69 -3.34
CA LEU A 91 -4.48 -7.79 -3.53
C LEU A 91 -5.22 -7.70 -2.18
N PHE A 92 -4.73 -8.42 -1.16
CA PHE A 92 -5.31 -8.36 0.17
C PHE A 92 -5.24 -6.95 0.78
N ILE A 93 -4.09 -6.28 0.71
CA ILE A 93 -3.91 -4.90 1.19
C ILE A 93 -4.85 -3.94 0.43
N SER A 94 -4.97 -4.10 -0.89
CA SER A 94 -5.81 -3.24 -1.73
C SER A 94 -7.29 -3.40 -1.40
N LEU A 95 -7.78 -4.64 -1.29
CA LEU A 95 -9.17 -4.92 -0.92
C LEU A 95 -9.48 -4.44 0.50
N LEU A 96 -8.57 -4.69 1.44
CA LEU A 96 -8.73 -4.25 2.83
C LEU A 96 -8.75 -2.72 2.93
N GLY A 97 -7.82 -2.03 2.26
CA GLY A 97 -7.77 -0.58 2.21
C GLY A 97 -9.02 0.03 1.58
N ALA A 98 -9.45 -0.48 0.42
CA ALA A 98 -10.65 0.01 -0.26
C ALA A 98 -11.91 -0.24 0.58
N THR A 99 -12.06 -1.43 1.19
CA THR A 99 -13.18 -1.73 2.09
C THR A 99 -13.20 -0.80 3.30
N ALA A 100 -12.03 -0.51 3.87
CA ALA A 100 -11.88 0.38 5.04
C ALA A 100 -12.35 1.82 4.77
N THR A 101 -12.36 2.28 3.49
CA THR A 101 -12.85 3.62 3.14
C THR A 101 -14.34 3.81 3.47
N TYR A 102 -15.14 2.75 3.43
CA TYR A 102 -16.58 2.81 3.67
C TYR A 102 -16.91 3.14 5.13
N PRO A 103 -16.51 2.36 6.13
CA PRO A 103 -16.75 2.72 7.52
C PRO A 103 -15.97 3.98 7.94
N ALA A 104 -14.82 4.28 7.33
CA ALA A 104 -14.14 5.54 7.55
C ALA A 104 -14.99 6.73 7.05
N ALA A 105 -15.62 6.62 5.87
CA ALA A 105 -16.52 7.64 5.34
C ALA A 105 -17.73 7.88 6.27
N ALA A 106 -18.29 6.83 6.84
CA ALA A 106 -19.38 6.93 7.83
C ALA A 106 -18.95 7.73 9.08
N ALA A 107 -17.67 7.66 9.46
CA ALA A 107 -17.13 8.38 10.61
C ALA A 107 -16.79 9.85 10.32
N THR A 108 -16.89 10.32 9.06
CA THR A 108 -16.54 11.70 8.68
C THR A 108 -17.70 12.67 8.86
N SER A 109 -17.38 13.96 8.94
CA SER A 109 -18.37 15.04 8.96
C SER A 109 -17.86 16.26 8.17
N GLY A 110 -18.79 17.05 7.62
CA GLY A 110 -18.43 18.21 6.81
C GLY A 110 -17.70 17.85 5.52
N PHE A 111 -17.16 18.87 4.82
CA PHE A 111 -16.37 18.72 3.61
C PHE A 111 -15.25 19.76 3.56
N ALA A 112 -14.09 19.34 3.12
CA ALA A 112 -12.89 20.18 3.01
C ALA A 112 -12.79 20.93 1.66
N ASP A 113 -13.73 20.70 0.73
CA ASP A 113 -13.66 21.19 -0.65
C ASP A 113 -13.41 22.70 -0.77
N ALA A 114 -14.08 23.51 0.08
CA ALA A 114 -13.89 24.97 0.09
C ALA A 114 -12.44 25.38 0.40
N ALA A 115 -11.78 24.65 1.32
CA ALA A 115 -10.38 24.91 1.67
C ALA A 115 -9.45 24.43 0.56
N LEU A 116 -9.69 23.23 0.01
CA LEU A 116 -8.89 22.64 -1.07
C LEU A 116 -8.95 23.50 -2.34
N ALA A 117 -10.15 23.91 -2.77
CA ALA A 117 -10.35 24.79 -3.92
C ALA A 117 -9.67 26.17 -3.74
N ARG A 118 -9.69 26.72 -2.52
CA ARG A 118 -9.00 27.98 -2.22
C ARG A 118 -7.48 27.83 -2.34
N ILE A 119 -6.92 26.72 -1.86
CA ILE A 119 -5.48 26.47 -1.98
C ILE A 119 -5.09 26.27 -3.44
N ASP A 120 -5.88 25.54 -4.23
CA ASP A 120 -5.66 25.38 -5.67
C ASP A 120 -5.65 26.75 -6.38
N ALA A 121 -6.60 27.63 -6.06
CA ALA A 121 -6.63 28.98 -6.59
C ALA A 121 -5.37 29.79 -6.22
N MET A 122 -4.87 29.67 -4.97
CA MET A 122 -3.60 30.29 -4.55
C MET A 122 -2.38 29.71 -5.28
N LEU A 123 -2.43 28.44 -5.67
CA LEU A 123 -1.40 27.78 -6.47
C LEU A 123 -1.50 28.14 -7.97
N GLY A 124 -2.54 28.87 -8.37
CA GLY A 124 -2.81 29.21 -9.77
C GLY A 124 -3.36 28.05 -10.59
N PHE A 125 -3.84 26.99 -9.95
CA PHE A 125 -4.43 25.83 -10.63
C PHE A 125 -5.91 26.06 -10.88
N ASP A 126 -6.30 26.02 -12.15
CA ASP A 126 -7.67 26.10 -12.62
C ASP A 126 -8.17 24.72 -13.05
N TRP A 127 -8.88 24.03 -12.15
CA TRP A 127 -9.42 22.70 -12.41
C TRP A 127 -10.41 22.69 -13.58
N VAL A 128 -11.24 23.73 -13.72
CA VAL A 128 -12.24 23.82 -14.79
C VAL A 128 -11.55 23.89 -16.15
N ARG A 129 -10.50 24.67 -16.27
CA ARG A 129 -9.70 24.75 -17.51
C ARG A 129 -9.07 23.40 -17.85
N TRP A 130 -8.56 22.68 -16.85
CA TRP A 130 -7.98 21.34 -17.03
C TRP A 130 -9.05 20.33 -17.48
N TYR A 131 -10.23 20.38 -16.87
CA TYR A 131 -11.37 19.55 -17.22
C TYR A 131 -11.86 19.82 -18.65
N MET A 132 -12.04 21.09 -19.05
CA MET A 132 -12.44 21.46 -20.39
C MET A 132 -11.43 21.04 -21.47
N LEU A 133 -10.14 21.06 -21.16
CA LEU A 133 -9.12 20.49 -22.07
C LEU A 133 -9.41 19.01 -22.38
N VAL A 134 -9.84 18.24 -21.40
CA VAL A 134 -10.19 16.81 -21.61
C VAL A 134 -11.55 16.68 -22.31
N VAL A 135 -12.54 17.51 -21.96
CA VAL A 135 -13.85 17.55 -22.61
C VAL A 135 -13.74 17.79 -24.12
N ASP A 136 -12.91 18.77 -24.51
CA ASP A 136 -12.74 19.16 -25.90
C ASP A 136 -11.88 18.19 -26.72
N ASN A 137 -11.25 17.20 -26.06
CA ASN A 137 -10.32 16.27 -26.70
C ASN A 137 -10.67 14.80 -26.39
N PRO A 138 -11.49 14.12 -27.19
CA PRO A 138 -11.90 12.73 -26.95
C PRO A 138 -10.73 11.74 -26.77
N TRP A 139 -9.58 12.01 -27.40
CA TRP A 139 -8.38 11.19 -27.22
C TRP A 139 -7.81 11.29 -25.80
N LEU A 140 -7.92 12.47 -25.17
CA LEU A 140 -7.49 12.64 -23.77
C LEU A 140 -8.43 11.93 -22.81
N GLN A 141 -9.72 11.81 -23.14
CA GLN A 141 -10.69 11.03 -22.35
C GLN A 141 -10.29 9.55 -22.32
N ILE A 142 -10.03 8.95 -23.49
CA ILE A 142 -9.63 7.55 -23.62
C ILE A 142 -8.26 7.33 -22.97
N ALA A 143 -7.27 8.14 -23.33
CA ALA A 143 -5.92 8.00 -22.82
C ALA A 143 -5.86 8.24 -21.28
N GLY A 144 -6.65 9.20 -20.79
CA GLY A 144 -6.75 9.54 -19.38
C GLY A 144 -7.34 8.39 -18.56
N SER A 145 -8.49 7.84 -18.98
CA SER A 145 -9.12 6.72 -18.28
C SER A 145 -8.24 5.47 -18.29
N LEU A 146 -7.58 5.15 -19.42
CA LEU A 146 -6.62 4.06 -19.49
C LEU A 146 -5.41 4.30 -18.59
N ALA A 147 -4.88 5.53 -18.57
CA ALA A 147 -3.76 5.90 -17.71
C ALA A 147 -4.16 5.81 -16.22
N TYR A 148 -5.35 6.28 -15.85
CA TYR A 148 -5.86 6.22 -14.50
C TYR A 148 -6.03 4.76 -14.01
N ALA A 149 -6.53 3.87 -14.85
CA ALA A 149 -6.68 2.44 -14.55
C ALA A 149 -5.34 1.71 -14.30
N ASN A 150 -4.19 2.32 -14.64
CA ASN A 150 -2.88 1.69 -14.42
C ASN A 150 -2.50 1.55 -12.93
N ILE A 151 -3.27 2.11 -12.01
CA ILE A 151 -3.13 1.84 -10.58
C ILE A 151 -3.19 0.33 -10.27
N TYR A 152 -3.92 -0.45 -11.07
CA TYR A 152 -4.02 -1.91 -10.92
C TYR A 152 -2.93 -2.67 -11.68
N MET A 153 -2.45 -2.16 -12.82
CA MET A 153 -1.47 -2.86 -13.67
C MET A 153 -0.03 -2.63 -13.21
N SER A 154 0.31 -1.40 -12.84
CA SER A 154 1.68 -1.04 -12.42
C SER A 154 2.23 -1.91 -11.30
N PRO A 155 1.50 -2.21 -10.20
CA PRO A 155 2.00 -3.06 -9.13
C PRO A 155 2.20 -4.52 -9.55
N VAL A 156 1.36 -5.06 -10.46
CA VAL A 156 1.51 -6.43 -10.97
C VAL A 156 2.80 -6.56 -11.78
N LEU A 157 3.08 -5.59 -12.65
CA LEU A 157 4.32 -5.55 -13.43
C LEU A 157 5.56 -5.40 -12.52
N LEU A 158 5.48 -4.51 -11.53
CA LEU A 158 6.56 -4.29 -10.57
C LEU A 158 6.85 -5.57 -9.75
N LEU A 159 5.82 -6.16 -9.16
CA LEU A 159 5.94 -7.35 -8.33
C LEU A 159 6.39 -8.58 -9.15
N GLY A 160 5.94 -8.67 -10.41
CA GLY A 160 6.43 -9.67 -11.36
C GLY A 160 7.91 -9.53 -11.63
N GLY A 161 8.38 -8.32 -11.91
CA GLY A 161 9.80 -8.02 -12.10
C GLY A 161 10.65 -8.33 -10.86
N LEU A 162 10.15 -8.00 -9.66
CA LEU A 162 10.82 -8.30 -8.39
C LEU A 162 10.85 -9.82 -8.09
N ALA A 163 9.80 -10.57 -8.44
CA ALA A 163 9.79 -12.04 -8.33
C ALA A 163 10.78 -12.70 -9.29
N LEU A 164 10.84 -12.23 -10.54
CA LEU A 164 11.82 -12.69 -11.52
C LEU A 164 13.25 -12.46 -11.06
N SER A 165 13.54 -11.28 -10.52
CA SER A 165 14.87 -10.90 -10.03
C SER A 165 15.22 -11.50 -8.66
N GLY A 166 14.27 -12.12 -7.94
CA GLY A 166 14.46 -12.64 -6.58
C GLY A 166 14.63 -11.58 -5.49
N GLU A 167 14.19 -10.34 -5.75
CA GLU A 167 14.37 -9.16 -4.90
C GLU A 167 13.32 -9.08 -3.77
N ARG A 168 13.31 -10.10 -2.90
CA ARG A 168 12.32 -10.24 -1.83
C ARG A 168 12.26 -9.03 -0.88
N ALA A 169 13.42 -8.50 -0.50
CA ALA A 169 13.49 -7.34 0.39
C ALA A 169 12.80 -6.10 -0.22
N ARG A 170 12.96 -5.89 -1.53
CA ARG A 170 12.30 -4.79 -2.24
C ARG A 170 10.80 -5.01 -2.39
N ALA A 171 10.36 -6.25 -2.66
CA ALA A 171 8.93 -6.57 -2.70
C ALA A 171 8.26 -6.30 -1.35
N GLN A 172 8.91 -6.66 -0.24
CA GLN A 172 8.43 -6.35 1.11
C GLN A 172 8.43 -4.85 1.40
N LEU A 173 9.47 -4.12 1.00
CA LEU A 173 9.51 -2.66 1.11
C LEU A 173 8.33 -2.02 0.39
N PHE A 174 8.06 -2.45 -0.84
CA PHE A 174 6.91 -1.99 -1.61
C PHE A 174 5.59 -2.25 -0.88
N LEU A 175 5.34 -3.48 -0.45
CA LEU A 175 4.09 -3.88 0.22
C LEU A 175 3.86 -3.11 1.53
N VAL A 176 4.90 -2.93 2.33
CA VAL A 176 4.82 -2.17 3.59
C VAL A 176 4.61 -0.68 3.31
N SER A 177 5.29 -0.11 2.31
CA SER A 177 5.09 1.29 1.91
C SER A 177 3.69 1.54 1.39
N PHE A 178 3.16 0.63 0.57
CA PHE A 178 1.81 0.73 0.02
C PHE A 178 0.74 0.63 1.12
N TRP A 179 0.88 -0.33 2.04
CA TRP A 179 0.02 -0.44 3.21
C TRP A 179 0.06 0.81 4.09
N LEU A 180 1.27 1.33 4.37
CA LEU A 180 1.45 2.51 5.20
C LEU A 180 0.86 3.76 4.53
N ALA A 181 1.03 3.91 3.21
CA ALA A 181 0.42 4.99 2.46
C ALA A 181 -1.12 4.91 2.53
N ALA A 182 -1.71 3.73 2.37
CA ALA A 182 -3.16 3.54 2.50
C ALA A 182 -3.65 3.90 3.91
N LEU A 183 -2.92 3.49 4.96
CA LEU A 183 -3.26 3.82 6.34
C LEU A 183 -3.20 5.34 6.60
N ILE A 184 -2.12 6.00 6.18
CA ILE A 184 -1.96 7.46 6.37
C ILE A 184 -3.02 8.22 5.60
N THR A 185 -3.27 7.85 4.34
CA THR A 185 -4.32 8.44 3.51
C THR A 185 -5.68 8.32 4.18
N MET A 186 -6.00 7.14 4.75
CA MET A 186 -7.23 6.91 5.49
C MET A 186 -7.36 7.80 6.72
N LEU A 187 -6.29 7.94 7.51
CA LEU A 187 -6.28 8.78 8.71
C LEU A 187 -6.48 10.27 8.36
N LEU A 188 -5.85 10.73 7.28
CA LEU A 188 -6.01 12.10 6.80
C LEU A 188 -7.42 12.34 6.22
N PHE A 189 -7.98 11.35 5.51
CA PHE A 189 -9.34 11.40 5.01
C PHE A 189 -10.39 11.61 6.12
N LEU A 190 -10.22 10.99 7.29
CA LEU A 190 -11.10 11.23 8.44
C LEU A 190 -11.15 12.71 8.85
N ALA A 191 -10.05 13.44 8.66
CA ALA A 191 -9.96 14.86 9.01
C ALA A 191 -10.34 15.80 7.84
N MET A 192 -10.24 15.33 6.60
CA MET A 192 -10.40 16.14 5.38
C MET A 192 -11.26 15.43 4.32
N PRO A 193 -12.50 15.02 4.63
CA PRO A 193 -13.38 14.42 3.63
C PRO A 193 -13.72 15.47 2.56
N ALA A 194 -13.75 15.08 1.29
CA ALA A 194 -14.09 15.96 0.18
C ALA A 194 -14.87 15.19 -0.90
N VAL A 195 -15.73 15.89 -1.63
CA VAL A 195 -16.50 15.33 -2.73
C VAL A 195 -15.80 15.48 -4.09
N GLY A 196 -14.76 16.29 -4.13
CA GLY A 196 -13.95 16.54 -5.31
C GLY A 196 -14.44 17.70 -6.19
N PRO A 197 -13.56 18.21 -7.06
CA PRO A 197 -13.83 19.44 -7.82
C PRO A 197 -14.97 19.28 -8.84
N LEU A 198 -15.21 18.07 -9.37
CA LEU A 198 -16.34 17.87 -10.29
C LEU A 198 -17.69 18.11 -9.60
N ALA A 199 -17.83 17.67 -8.35
CA ALA A 199 -19.08 17.88 -7.60
C ALA A 199 -19.15 19.25 -6.94
N TYR A 200 -18.00 19.86 -6.60
CA TYR A 200 -17.96 21.11 -5.83
C TYR A 200 -17.79 22.36 -6.71
N VAL A 201 -16.89 22.30 -7.72
CA VAL A 201 -16.52 23.47 -8.54
C VAL A 201 -17.33 23.56 -9.82
N TRP A 202 -17.64 22.42 -10.46
CA TRP A 202 -18.36 22.40 -11.73
C TRP A 202 -19.83 22.81 -11.54
N GLN A 203 -20.32 23.66 -12.46
CA GLN A 203 -21.70 24.14 -12.47
C GLN A 203 -22.37 23.77 -13.80
N GLY A 204 -23.53 23.12 -13.74
CA GLY A 204 -24.33 22.78 -14.91
C GLY A 204 -24.19 21.34 -15.38
N PRO A 205 -24.67 21.03 -16.61
CA PRO A 205 -24.59 19.68 -17.18
C PRO A 205 -23.14 19.19 -17.29
N ILE A 206 -22.89 17.90 -17.00
CA ILE A 206 -21.55 17.30 -17.08
C ILE A 206 -21.36 16.75 -18.51
N PRO A 207 -20.51 17.38 -19.36
CA PRO A 207 -20.30 16.96 -20.74
C PRO A 207 -19.46 15.69 -20.87
N TYR A 208 -18.61 15.39 -19.89
CA TYR A 208 -17.80 14.19 -19.79
C TYR A 208 -17.81 13.66 -18.35
N MET A 209 -18.21 12.40 -18.16
CA MET A 209 -18.17 11.76 -16.86
C MET A 209 -16.83 11.03 -16.68
N PRO A 210 -15.97 11.49 -15.76
CA PRO A 210 -14.69 10.85 -15.47
C PRO A 210 -14.83 9.47 -14.82
N THR A 211 -13.74 8.71 -14.74
CA THR A 211 -13.72 7.35 -14.17
C THR A 211 -14.20 7.30 -12.71
N SER A 212 -13.87 8.30 -11.89
CA SER A 212 -14.35 8.40 -10.49
C SER A 212 -15.80 8.87 -10.38
N ALA A 213 -16.43 9.31 -11.47
CA ALA A 213 -17.78 9.84 -11.48
C ALA A 213 -18.08 10.80 -10.31
N LEU A 214 -19.21 10.67 -9.65
CA LEU A 214 -19.62 11.45 -8.47
C LEU A 214 -19.70 10.58 -7.21
N TYR A 215 -18.96 9.48 -7.16
CA TYR A 215 -19.07 8.48 -6.09
C TYR A 215 -18.92 9.06 -4.68
N GLN A 216 -17.99 10.02 -4.49
CA GLN A 216 -17.81 10.63 -3.18
C GLN A 216 -19.05 11.46 -2.78
N ALA A 217 -19.59 12.26 -3.71
CA ALA A 217 -20.77 13.08 -3.46
C ALA A 217 -22.03 12.25 -3.20
N GLU A 218 -22.14 11.08 -3.86
CA GLU A 218 -23.29 10.18 -3.73
C GLU A 218 -23.19 9.30 -2.47
N LEU A 219 -22.01 8.70 -2.23
CA LEU A 219 -21.87 7.66 -1.19
C LEU A 219 -21.54 8.22 0.19
N LEU A 220 -20.82 9.34 0.31
CA LEU A 220 -20.47 9.88 1.64
C LEU A 220 -21.73 10.21 2.49
N PRO A 221 -22.75 10.90 1.96
CA PRO A 221 -23.98 11.12 2.73
C PRO A 221 -24.68 9.82 3.13
N LEU A 222 -24.83 8.86 2.18
CA LEU A 222 -25.49 7.58 2.45
C LEU A 222 -24.78 6.77 3.55
N LEU A 223 -23.44 6.80 3.57
CA LEU A 223 -22.65 6.13 4.58
C LEU A 223 -22.78 6.79 5.96
N ARG A 224 -22.79 8.13 6.00
CA ARG A 224 -23.00 8.91 7.24
C ARG A 224 -24.35 8.67 7.86
N ASP A 225 -25.36 8.48 7.03
CA ASP A 225 -26.75 8.24 7.45
C ASP A 225 -27.05 6.75 7.65
N ASN A 226 -26.06 5.85 7.58
CA ASN A 226 -26.17 4.39 7.67
C ASN A 226 -27.18 3.78 6.67
N MET A 227 -27.29 4.36 5.47
CA MET A 227 -28.26 3.95 4.45
C MET A 227 -27.71 2.93 3.44
N LEU A 228 -26.38 2.62 3.47
CA LEU A 228 -25.79 1.72 2.47
C LEU A 228 -25.98 0.23 2.81
N GLY A 229 -25.98 -0.16 4.06
CA GLY A 229 -26.22 -1.54 4.56
C GLY A 229 -25.14 -2.58 4.22
N ALA A 230 -24.56 -2.59 3.01
CA ALA A 230 -23.58 -3.61 2.60
C ALA A 230 -22.52 -3.08 1.63
N VAL A 231 -21.30 -3.61 1.75
CA VAL A 231 -20.16 -3.35 0.85
C VAL A 231 -20.00 -4.51 -0.13
N ASP A 232 -19.84 -4.19 -1.41
CA ASP A 232 -19.59 -5.14 -2.50
C ASP A 232 -18.18 -4.97 -3.04
N LEU A 233 -17.34 -5.99 -2.90
CA LEU A 233 -15.95 -5.99 -3.41
C LEU A 233 -15.87 -5.81 -4.92
N GLY A 234 -16.93 -6.24 -5.65
CA GLY A 234 -17.01 -6.08 -7.10
C GLY A 234 -17.42 -4.69 -7.57
N ALA A 235 -17.88 -3.85 -6.65
CA ALA A 235 -18.33 -2.49 -6.89
C ALA A 235 -17.67 -1.47 -5.94
N LEU A 236 -16.46 -1.80 -5.43
CA LEU A 236 -15.72 -0.88 -4.59
C LEU A 236 -15.38 0.40 -5.35
N GLN A 237 -15.71 1.53 -4.74
CA GLN A 237 -15.41 2.85 -5.25
C GLN A 237 -14.33 3.52 -4.40
N GLY A 238 -13.49 4.35 -5.04
CA GLY A 238 -12.51 5.17 -4.33
C GLY A 238 -13.20 6.33 -3.63
N LEU A 239 -13.43 6.24 -2.32
CA LEU A 239 -14.13 7.27 -1.55
C LEU A 239 -13.21 8.38 -1.02
N VAL A 240 -11.92 8.16 -1.06
CA VAL A 240 -10.93 9.13 -0.55
C VAL A 240 -10.55 10.10 -1.67
N CYS A 241 -11.04 11.34 -1.59
CA CYS A 241 -10.60 12.42 -2.45
C CYS A 241 -9.29 13.03 -1.92
N ALA A 242 -9.23 13.45 -0.67
CA ALA A 242 -8.06 14.11 -0.10
C ALA A 242 -7.49 13.35 1.11
N PRO A 243 -6.16 13.08 1.11
CA PRO A 243 -5.21 13.25 0.01
C PRO A 243 -5.34 12.17 -1.06
N SER A 244 -4.85 12.43 -2.29
CA SER A 244 -4.95 11.51 -3.42
C SER A 244 -4.15 10.22 -3.22
N PHE A 245 -4.83 9.10 -3.06
CA PHE A 245 -4.16 7.80 -2.96
C PHE A 245 -3.54 7.36 -4.29
N HIS A 246 -4.15 7.72 -5.44
CA HIS A 246 -3.57 7.44 -6.76
C HIS A 246 -2.20 8.11 -6.91
N THR A 247 -2.07 9.33 -6.44
CA THR A 247 -0.78 10.03 -6.45
C THR A 247 0.23 9.40 -5.51
N ALA A 248 -0.18 9.02 -4.29
CA ALA A 248 0.70 8.30 -3.36
C ALA A 248 1.21 6.98 -3.96
N ALA A 249 0.31 6.21 -4.58
CA ALA A 249 0.65 4.96 -5.24
C ALA A 249 1.60 5.17 -6.43
N ALA A 250 1.34 6.18 -7.29
CA ALA A 250 2.21 6.50 -8.43
C ALA A 250 3.65 6.80 -7.99
N VAL A 251 3.81 7.62 -6.95
CA VAL A 251 5.11 7.95 -6.37
C VAL A 251 5.84 6.68 -5.89
N ILE A 252 5.14 5.80 -5.19
CA ILE A 252 5.70 4.53 -4.72
C ILE A 252 6.09 3.64 -5.92
N TYR A 253 5.23 3.51 -6.94
CA TYR A 253 5.49 2.69 -8.13
C TYR A 253 6.71 3.19 -8.90
N ILE A 254 6.81 4.51 -9.13
CA ILE A 254 7.95 5.13 -9.82
C ILE A 254 9.24 4.91 -9.02
N ALA A 255 9.24 5.21 -7.72
CA ALA A 255 10.42 5.09 -6.88
C ALA A 255 10.93 3.64 -6.80
N MET A 256 10.03 2.67 -6.69
CA MET A 256 10.39 1.25 -6.64
C MET A 256 10.84 0.72 -8.00
N ALA A 257 10.19 1.16 -9.09
CA ALA A 257 10.55 0.78 -10.46
C ALA A 257 11.91 1.34 -10.89
N TRP A 258 12.30 2.51 -10.34
CA TRP A 258 13.57 3.17 -10.70
C TRP A 258 14.79 2.27 -10.48
N GLN A 259 14.71 1.39 -9.51
CA GLN A 259 15.75 0.42 -9.20
C GLN A 259 15.75 -0.82 -10.13
N CYS A 260 14.73 -0.96 -10.98
CA CYS A 260 14.58 -2.06 -11.93
C CYS A 260 14.89 -1.59 -13.34
N ARG A 261 16.08 -1.91 -13.88
CA ARG A 261 16.59 -1.40 -15.17
C ARG A 261 15.55 -1.44 -16.31
N TYR A 262 14.79 -2.53 -16.42
CA TYR A 262 13.84 -2.74 -17.52
C TYR A 262 12.46 -2.12 -17.26
N LEU A 263 12.12 -1.84 -16.00
CA LEU A 263 10.80 -1.31 -15.61
C LEU A 263 10.79 0.20 -15.36
N ARG A 264 11.96 0.81 -15.09
CA ARG A 264 12.05 2.22 -14.69
C ARG A 264 11.39 3.18 -15.69
N TRP A 265 11.69 3.07 -16.96
CA TRP A 265 11.15 3.96 -17.99
C TRP A 265 9.69 3.66 -18.34
N PRO A 266 9.29 2.39 -18.60
CA PRO A 266 7.88 2.06 -18.82
C PRO A 266 6.99 2.50 -17.64
N LEU A 267 7.36 2.19 -16.41
CA LEU A 267 6.54 2.56 -15.25
C LEU A 267 6.60 4.05 -14.94
N LEU A 268 7.69 4.77 -15.24
CA LEU A 268 7.72 6.22 -15.15
C LEU A 268 6.72 6.86 -16.12
N VAL A 269 6.71 6.43 -17.38
CA VAL A 269 5.81 6.98 -18.40
C VAL A 269 4.35 6.66 -18.06
N ILE A 270 4.05 5.41 -17.73
CA ILE A 270 2.69 4.98 -17.41
C ILE A 270 2.15 5.70 -16.15
N ASN A 271 2.94 5.75 -15.07
CA ASN A 271 2.50 6.41 -13.85
C ASN A 271 2.57 7.93 -13.95
N GLY A 272 3.45 8.50 -14.77
CA GLY A 272 3.43 9.91 -15.12
C GLY A 272 2.14 10.29 -15.86
N ALA A 273 1.69 9.46 -16.81
CA ALA A 273 0.40 9.63 -17.48
C ALA A 273 -0.77 9.50 -16.49
N MET A 274 -0.71 8.55 -15.54
CA MET A 274 -1.69 8.43 -14.46
C MET A 274 -1.77 9.70 -13.62
N LEU A 275 -0.63 10.28 -13.23
CA LEU A 275 -0.61 11.54 -12.48
C LEU A 275 -1.23 12.69 -13.27
N LEU A 276 -0.96 12.81 -14.58
CA LEU A 276 -1.55 13.84 -15.43
C LEU A 276 -3.07 13.65 -15.62
N SER A 277 -3.57 12.43 -15.61
CA SER A 277 -5.02 12.13 -15.73
C SER A 277 -5.78 12.28 -14.40
N THR A 278 -5.09 12.16 -13.26
CA THR A 278 -5.70 12.14 -11.92
C THR A 278 -6.59 13.37 -11.60
N PRO A 279 -6.26 14.62 -11.99
CA PRO A 279 -7.13 15.75 -11.71
C PRO A 279 -8.54 15.60 -12.30
N VAL A 280 -8.65 15.01 -13.49
CA VAL A 280 -9.94 14.81 -14.18
C VAL A 280 -10.51 13.45 -13.85
N GLU A 281 -9.79 12.38 -14.17
CA GLU A 281 -10.31 10.99 -14.02
C GLU A 281 -10.57 10.60 -12.57
N GLY A 282 -9.78 11.14 -11.64
CA GLY A 282 -9.92 10.95 -10.20
C GLY A 282 -10.75 12.04 -9.51
N THR A 283 -11.12 13.11 -10.23
CA THR A 283 -11.77 14.29 -9.66
C THR A 283 -11.01 14.86 -8.45
N HIS A 284 -9.69 15.13 -8.65
CA HIS A 284 -8.79 15.57 -7.60
C HIS A 284 -8.38 17.03 -7.72
N TYR A 285 -8.25 17.69 -6.57
CA TYR A 285 -7.56 18.99 -6.46
C TYR A 285 -6.05 18.80 -6.64
N LEU A 286 -5.34 19.84 -7.12
CA LEU A 286 -3.87 19.78 -7.20
C LEU A 286 -3.24 19.66 -5.81
N VAL A 287 -3.76 20.38 -4.83
CA VAL A 287 -3.25 20.34 -3.46
C VAL A 287 -3.39 18.96 -2.82
N ASP A 288 -4.46 18.22 -3.11
CA ASP A 288 -4.61 16.87 -2.56
C ASP A 288 -3.68 15.88 -3.25
N MET A 289 -3.34 16.09 -4.51
CA MET A 289 -2.30 15.33 -5.21
C MET A 289 -0.91 15.62 -4.62
N ILE A 290 -0.59 16.87 -4.29
CA ILE A 290 0.65 17.21 -3.58
C ILE A 290 0.69 16.50 -2.23
N GLY A 291 -0.43 16.53 -1.49
CA GLY A 291 -0.58 15.78 -0.25
C GLY A 291 -0.36 14.28 -0.43
N GLY A 292 -0.95 13.70 -1.48
CA GLY A 292 -0.75 12.30 -1.84
C GLY A 292 0.71 11.96 -2.15
N ALA A 293 1.40 12.82 -2.90
CA ALA A 293 2.83 12.64 -3.18
C ALA A 293 3.67 12.65 -1.88
N MET A 294 3.38 13.57 -0.96
CA MET A 294 4.04 13.61 0.35
C MET A 294 3.77 12.35 1.17
N VAL A 295 2.54 11.83 1.16
CA VAL A 295 2.18 10.55 1.81
C VAL A 295 2.99 9.40 1.21
N GLY A 296 3.07 9.30 -0.11
CA GLY A 296 3.85 8.26 -0.78
C GLY A 296 5.34 8.29 -0.42
N LEU A 297 5.95 9.49 -0.44
CA LEU A 297 7.34 9.67 -0.03
C LEU A 297 7.57 9.34 1.44
N PHE A 298 6.71 9.83 2.33
CA PHE A 298 6.80 9.55 3.76
C PHE A 298 6.67 8.06 4.06
N ALA A 299 5.73 7.36 3.41
CA ALA A 299 5.55 5.93 3.55
C ALA A 299 6.79 5.14 3.09
N LEU A 300 7.40 5.53 1.96
CA LEU A 300 8.64 4.93 1.47
C LEU A 300 9.81 5.15 2.43
N CYS A 301 10.00 6.38 2.90
CA CYS A 301 11.08 6.70 3.83
C CYS A 301 10.93 5.94 5.15
N THR A 302 9.71 5.89 5.70
CA THR A 302 9.41 5.20 6.96
C THR A 302 9.60 3.69 6.84
N ALA A 303 9.03 3.07 5.80
CA ALA A 303 9.21 1.63 5.55
C ALA A 303 10.70 1.28 5.32
N GLY A 304 11.42 2.13 4.57
CA GLY A 304 12.85 1.99 4.35
C GLY A 304 13.66 2.09 5.65
N ALA A 305 13.34 3.05 6.50
CA ALA A 305 13.99 3.22 7.81
C ALA A 305 13.74 2.01 8.73
N ILE A 306 12.50 1.50 8.77
CA ILE A 306 12.15 0.28 9.52
C ILE A 306 12.98 -0.90 9.00
N GLN A 307 12.99 -1.11 7.69
CA GLN A 307 13.72 -2.22 7.07
C GLN A 307 15.24 -2.14 7.33
N TYR A 308 15.80 -0.94 7.30
CA TYR A 308 17.22 -0.69 7.60
C TYR A 308 17.57 -0.96 9.06
N SER A 309 16.66 -0.68 9.98
CA SER A 309 16.86 -0.84 11.43
C SER A 309 16.74 -2.29 11.92
N LEU A 310 16.04 -3.16 11.18
CA LEU A 310 15.80 -4.56 11.57
C LEU A 310 17.08 -5.36 11.87
N PRO A 311 18.16 -5.30 11.10
CA PRO A 311 19.41 -6.02 11.41
C PRO A 311 20.00 -5.61 12.75
N LYS A 312 19.96 -4.32 13.07
CA LYS A 312 20.51 -3.76 14.33
C LYS A 312 19.69 -4.25 15.53
N ILE A 313 18.38 -4.27 15.42
CA ILE A 313 17.48 -4.76 16.47
C ILE A 313 17.68 -6.26 16.72
N ARG A 314 17.84 -7.07 15.67
CA ARG A 314 18.11 -8.50 15.79
C ARG A 314 19.47 -8.77 16.45
N ALA A 315 20.51 -8.06 16.04
CA ALA A 315 21.84 -8.18 16.61
C ALA A 315 21.86 -7.81 18.10
N SER A 316 21.19 -6.72 18.48
CA SER A 316 21.09 -6.29 19.89
C SER A 316 20.30 -7.27 20.76
N ARG A 317 19.24 -7.89 20.22
CA ARG A 317 18.44 -8.89 20.93
C ARG A 317 19.26 -10.17 21.14
N GLN A 318 19.94 -10.65 20.10
CA GLN A 318 20.77 -11.86 20.17
C GLN A 318 21.94 -11.65 21.17
N TRP A 319 22.55 -10.49 21.20
CA TRP A 319 23.58 -10.12 22.15
C TRP A 319 23.05 -10.11 23.60
N ARG A 320 21.84 -9.59 23.84
CA ARG A 320 21.20 -9.62 25.15
C ARG A 320 20.91 -11.05 25.62
N GLU A 321 20.35 -11.87 24.73
CA GLU A 321 20.06 -13.27 25.03
C GLU A 321 21.33 -14.06 25.37
N THR A 322 22.40 -13.90 24.59
CA THR A 322 23.71 -14.52 24.88
C THR A 322 24.27 -14.08 26.23
N ARG A 323 24.17 -12.81 26.58
CA ARG A 323 24.63 -12.27 27.85
C ARG A 323 23.83 -12.79 29.04
N ILE A 324 22.51 -12.93 28.89
CA ILE A 324 21.65 -13.54 29.92
C ILE A 324 22.06 -15.00 30.16
N TRP A 325 22.26 -15.79 29.08
CA TRP A 325 22.71 -17.18 29.19
C TRP A 325 24.09 -17.29 29.82
N GLN A 326 25.03 -16.45 29.49
CA GLN A 326 26.37 -16.41 30.10
C GLN A 326 26.32 -16.10 31.59
N ASN A 327 25.50 -15.14 31.99
CA ASN A 327 25.32 -14.79 33.41
C ASN A 327 24.66 -15.92 34.21
N LEU A 328 23.67 -16.64 33.63
CA LEU A 328 23.01 -17.77 34.27
C LEU A 328 23.97 -18.97 34.44
N THR A 329 24.82 -19.23 33.45
CA THR A 329 25.78 -20.34 33.51
C THR A 329 26.96 -20.05 34.45
N SER A 330 27.40 -18.79 34.52
CA SER A 330 28.47 -18.38 35.44
C SER A 330 28.02 -18.35 36.90
N SER A 331 26.76 -18.06 37.17
CA SER A 331 26.23 -18.12 38.53
C SER A 331 26.02 -19.59 39.04
N SER A 332 25.80 -20.56 38.13
CA SER A 332 25.67 -21.95 38.50
C SER A 332 27.03 -22.64 38.75
N SER A 333 28.12 -22.17 38.16
CA SER A 333 29.47 -22.72 38.40
C SER A 333 30.12 -22.23 39.69
N ALA A 334 29.60 -21.14 40.31
CA ALA A 334 30.09 -20.60 41.57
C ALA A 334 29.52 -21.33 42.83
N ALA A 335 28.61 -22.29 42.66
CA ALA A 335 27.91 -22.95 43.76
C ALA A 335 28.45 -24.36 44.10
N VAL A 336 29.66 -24.77 43.67
CA VAL A 336 30.27 -26.03 44.10
C VAL A 336 31.15 -25.74 45.33
N PRO A 337 30.74 -26.20 46.55
CA PRO A 337 31.60 -26.03 47.72
C PRO A 337 32.83 -26.88 47.59
N PRO A 338 34.01 -26.45 48.13
CA PRO A 338 35.25 -27.24 48.07
C PRO A 338 35.07 -28.57 48.84
N ALA A 339 35.45 -29.65 48.19
CA ALA A 339 35.45 -30.99 48.81
C ALA A 339 36.28 -30.98 50.12
N VAL A 340 35.61 -31.37 51.20
CA VAL A 340 36.25 -31.59 52.51
C VAL A 340 37.26 -32.71 52.37
N GLN A 341 38.56 -32.41 52.40
CA GLN A 341 39.61 -33.43 52.56
C GLN A 341 39.50 -34.02 53.96
N SER A 342 39.06 -35.26 54.09
CA SER A 342 39.20 -36.06 55.30
C SER A 342 40.69 -36.34 55.53
N ARG A 343 41.27 -35.78 56.59
CA ARG A 343 42.49 -36.24 57.18
C ARG A 343 42.14 -37.40 58.06
N ASP A 344 42.47 -38.60 57.63
CA ASP A 344 42.64 -39.76 58.55
C ASP A 344 44.13 -40.03 58.72
N GLY A 345 44.51 -40.13 60.02
CA GLY A 345 45.83 -40.31 60.52
C GLY A 345 46.36 -41.78 60.46
#